data_bb749623f6723b95f88a6598bed0d93d
#
_entry.id   bb749623f6723b95f88a6598bed0d93d
#
_cell.length_a   1.000
_cell.length_b   1.000
_cell.length_c   1.000
_cell.angle_alpha   90.00
_cell.angle_beta   90.00
_cell.angle_gamma   90.00
#
_symmetry.space_group_name_H-M   'P 1'
#
loop_
_entity.id
_entity.type
_entity.pdbx_description
1 polymer ?
#
loop_
_entity_poly.entity_id
_entity_poly.type
_entity_poly.pdbx_seq_one_letter_code
_entity_poly.pdbx_strand_id
1 'polypeptide(L)'
;MEVHHPHHPTHKKKWSEYIIEFVMLFAAVTLGFFAENVREHQIIDHKTHQNLESVVLDLKEDSILIQDRIKEYQNASKYLFELNDLFIDYQLNKVSKEEYINKVLIISDSLIFGTSFYINNSSYKNTISSGSFSNINSIELKRAISNYYEVLGTKLNDNNMILDNVAEYYTVNTLTKPGGITADIIETLDSNKVVVLEKYYKENGLFDKSILSKDFIIYNQKAIDRVKIYPYLLNFFEVKNKELINLLNTNLKEH
;
A
#
# COMPACT_ATOMS: atom_id res chain seq x y z
N MET A 1 68.64 -59.57 1.47
CA MET A 1 67.75 -59.15 2.58
C MET A 1 66.35 -59.25 2.07
N GLU A 2 65.67 -60.34 2.37
CA GLU A 2 64.25 -60.53 2.04
C GLU A 2 63.42 -59.88 3.13
N VAL A 3 62.53 -58.92 2.74
CA VAL A 3 61.59 -58.29 3.64
C VAL A 3 60.33 -59.14 3.64
N HIS A 4 60.17 -59.95 4.69
CA HIS A 4 58.91 -60.65 4.94
C HIS A 4 57.87 -59.67 5.35
N HIS A 5 56.90 -59.44 4.46
CA HIS A 5 55.60 -58.77 4.85
C HIS A 5 54.76 -59.78 5.63
N PRO A 6 54.33 -59.47 6.83
CA PRO A 6 53.41 -60.34 7.56
C PRO A 6 52.04 -60.33 6.85
N HIS A 7 51.68 -61.51 6.32
CA HIS A 7 50.28 -61.74 5.87
C HIS A 7 49.39 -61.72 7.07
N HIS A 8 48.61 -60.63 7.22
CA HIS A 8 47.52 -60.62 8.15
C HIS A 8 46.51 -61.66 7.72
N PRO A 9 46.08 -62.61 8.61
CA PRO A 9 45.08 -63.57 8.26
C PRO A 9 43.78 -62.87 8.08
N THR A 10 43.25 -62.90 6.87
CA THR A 10 41.88 -62.41 6.56
C THR A 10 40.90 -63.36 7.27
N HIS A 11 40.48 -62.99 8.47
CA HIS A 11 39.40 -63.65 9.17
C HIS A 11 38.17 -63.64 8.26
N LYS A 12 37.67 -64.79 7.83
CA LYS A 12 36.38 -64.88 7.13
C LYS A 12 35.34 -64.38 8.08
N LYS A 13 34.81 -63.17 7.81
CA LYS A 13 33.74 -62.59 8.60
C LYS A 13 32.54 -63.55 8.66
N LYS A 14 31.97 -63.73 9.85
CA LYS A 14 30.75 -64.51 10.02
C LYS A 14 29.59 -63.76 9.42
N TRP A 15 28.59 -64.42 8.92
CA TRP A 15 27.37 -63.84 8.32
C TRP A 15 26.70 -62.81 9.23
N SER A 16 26.75 -63.03 10.53
CA SER A 16 26.27 -62.10 11.55
C SER A 16 27.01 -60.75 11.55
N GLU A 17 28.31 -60.71 11.21
CA GLU A 17 29.10 -59.50 11.16
C GLU A 17 28.65 -58.63 9.97
N TYR A 18 28.35 -59.22 8.82
CA TYR A 18 27.80 -58.54 7.66
C TYR A 18 26.40 -57.94 7.93
N ILE A 19 25.56 -58.67 8.67
CA ILE A 19 24.24 -58.16 9.06
C ILE A 19 24.39 -56.97 10.00
N ILE A 20 25.29 -57.03 10.98
CA ILE A 20 25.53 -55.91 11.90
C ILE A 20 26.10 -54.69 11.16
N GLU A 21 27.09 -54.89 10.26
CA GLU A 21 27.61 -53.79 9.43
C GLU A 21 26.51 -53.19 8.57
N PHE A 22 25.65 -53.99 7.94
CA PHE A 22 24.52 -53.51 7.15
C PHE A 22 23.53 -52.70 8.00
N VAL A 23 23.15 -53.22 9.18
CA VAL A 23 22.21 -52.54 10.10
C VAL A 23 22.83 -51.22 10.60
N MET A 24 24.12 -51.21 10.96
CA MET A 24 24.79 -49.98 11.37
C MET A 24 24.83 -48.93 10.25
N LEU A 25 25.18 -49.33 9.01
CA LEU A 25 25.19 -48.45 7.85
C LEU A 25 23.80 -47.92 7.55
N PHE A 26 22.78 -48.80 7.54
CA PHE A 26 21.38 -48.43 7.35
C PHE A 26 20.90 -47.45 8.42
N ALA A 27 21.20 -47.74 9.69
CA ALA A 27 20.86 -46.86 10.80
C ALA A 27 21.53 -45.47 10.67
N ALA A 28 22.82 -45.43 10.32
CA ALA A 28 23.56 -44.17 10.14
C ALA A 28 22.95 -43.32 9.02
N VAL A 29 22.62 -43.92 7.87
CA VAL A 29 21.99 -43.23 6.74
C VAL A 29 20.58 -42.74 7.12
N THR A 30 19.79 -43.62 7.77
CA THR A 30 18.42 -43.26 8.20
C THR A 30 18.40 -42.12 9.22
N LEU A 31 19.32 -42.16 10.21
CA LEU A 31 19.47 -41.09 11.19
C LEU A 31 19.95 -39.80 10.54
N GLY A 32 20.84 -39.88 9.52
CA GLY A 32 21.26 -38.72 8.75
C GLY A 32 20.08 -38.03 8.02
N PHE A 33 19.27 -38.82 7.33
CA PHE A 33 18.04 -38.28 6.68
C PHE A 33 17.04 -37.72 7.68
N PHE A 34 16.88 -38.36 8.82
CA PHE A 34 15.98 -37.85 9.85
C PHE A 34 16.47 -36.51 10.42
N ALA A 35 17.76 -36.41 10.75
CA ALA A 35 18.35 -35.17 11.25
C ALA A 35 18.24 -34.03 10.23
N GLU A 36 18.49 -34.33 8.94
CA GLU A 36 18.36 -33.33 7.87
C GLU A 36 16.90 -32.88 7.69
N ASN A 37 15.93 -33.78 7.73
CA ASN A 37 14.51 -33.45 7.65
C ASN A 37 14.07 -32.55 8.81
N VAL A 38 14.50 -32.83 10.04
CA VAL A 38 14.21 -31.97 11.21
C VAL A 38 14.84 -30.58 11.02
N ARG A 39 16.08 -30.52 10.55
CA ARG A 39 16.77 -29.25 10.27
C ARG A 39 16.04 -28.43 9.20
N GLU A 40 15.62 -29.08 8.12
CA GLU A 40 14.89 -28.43 7.04
C GLU A 40 13.55 -27.84 7.53
N HIS A 41 12.79 -28.61 8.31
CA HIS A 41 11.55 -28.11 8.90
C HIS A 41 11.77 -26.87 9.79
N GLN A 42 12.79 -26.89 10.64
CA GLN A 42 13.14 -25.73 11.49
C GLN A 42 13.49 -24.49 10.67
N ILE A 43 14.23 -24.64 9.57
CA ILE A 43 14.58 -23.53 8.68
C ILE A 43 13.33 -22.97 8.01
N ILE A 44 12.43 -23.82 7.53
CA ILE A 44 11.17 -23.42 6.89
C ILE A 44 10.28 -22.67 7.87
N ASP A 45 10.11 -23.21 9.08
CA ASP A 45 9.29 -22.59 10.11
C ASP A 45 9.84 -21.22 10.51
N HIS A 46 11.15 -21.12 10.75
CA HIS A 46 11.81 -19.85 11.07
C HIS A 46 11.62 -18.81 9.95
N LYS A 47 11.81 -19.22 8.69
CA LYS A 47 11.61 -18.35 7.53
C LYS A 47 10.14 -17.91 7.40
N THR A 48 9.20 -18.82 7.65
CA THR A 48 7.76 -18.51 7.64
C THR A 48 7.42 -17.48 8.71
N HIS A 49 7.94 -17.67 9.92
CA HIS A 49 7.77 -16.74 11.03
C HIS A 49 8.30 -15.33 10.68
N GLN A 50 9.53 -15.22 10.17
CA GLN A 50 10.13 -13.95 9.77
C GLN A 50 9.32 -13.24 8.66
N ASN A 51 8.79 -13.99 7.69
CA ASN A 51 7.96 -13.43 6.64
C ASN A 51 6.63 -12.90 7.19
N LEU A 52 6.00 -13.60 8.13
CA LEU A 52 4.77 -13.13 8.78
C LEU A 52 5.01 -11.90 9.68
N GLU A 53 6.15 -11.82 10.38
CA GLU A 53 6.55 -10.62 11.10
C GLU A 53 6.70 -9.42 10.16
N SER A 54 7.29 -9.63 8.97
CA SER A 54 7.42 -8.59 7.95
C SER A 54 6.05 -8.12 7.43
N VAL A 55 5.09 -9.04 7.27
CA VAL A 55 3.70 -8.69 6.94
C VAL A 55 3.07 -7.81 8.03
N VAL A 56 3.32 -8.11 9.31
CA VAL A 56 2.82 -7.27 10.41
C VAL A 56 3.42 -5.86 10.36
N LEU A 57 4.69 -5.72 9.98
CA LEU A 57 5.32 -4.40 9.84
C LEU A 57 4.69 -3.60 8.69
N ASP A 58 4.53 -4.20 7.50
CA ASP A 58 3.85 -3.56 6.38
C ASP A 58 2.43 -3.08 6.77
N LEU A 59 1.66 -3.92 7.45
CA LEU A 59 0.31 -3.58 7.91
C LEU A 59 0.29 -2.43 8.93
N LYS A 60 1.29 -2.33 9.82
CA LYS A 60 1.41 -1.23 10.76
C LYS A 60 1.74 0.09 10.06
N GLU A 61 2.61 0.06 9.06
CA GLU A 61 2.91 1.23 8.23
C GLU A 61 1.66 1.68 7.45
N ASP A 62 0.94 0.73 6.86
CA ASP A 62 -0.34 0.99 6.18
C ASP A 62 -1.35 1.65 7.12
N SER A 63 -1.44 1.22 8.39
CA SER A 63 -2.35 1.82 9.38
C SER A 63 -2.06 3.31 9.61
N ILE A 64 -0.80 3.71 9.63
CA ILE A 64 -0.39 5.11 9.77
C ILE A 64 -0.81 5.90 8.52
N LEU A 65 -0.49 5.37 7.34
CA LEU A 65 -0.84 5.99 6.06
C LEU A 65 -2.36 6.15 5.88
N ILE A 66 -3.14 5.15 6.26
CA ILE A 66 -4.60 5.21 6.22
C ILE A 66 -5.12 6.39 7.06
N GLN A 67 -4.62 6.56 8.29
CA GLN A 67 -5.02 7.65 9.18
C GLN A 67 -4.69 9.03 8.59
N ASP A 68 -3.53 9.18 7.98
CA ASP A 68 -3.12 10.43 7.37
C ASP A 68 -3.96 10.75 6.13
N ARG A 69 -4.25 9.75 5.29
CA ARG A 69 -5.16 9.91 4.14
C ARG A 69 -6.57 10.31 4.57
N ILE A 70 -7.10 9.70 5.63
CA ILE A 70 -8.42 10.09 6.19
C ILE A 70 -8.45 11.58 6.52
N LYS A 71 -7.44 12.10 7.21
CA LYS A 71 -7.34 13.53 7.57
C LYS A 71 -7.24 14.42 6.33
N GLU A 72 -6.42 14.06 5.36
CA GLU A 72 -6.27 14.81 4.11
C GLU A 72 -7.60 14.94 3.36
N TYR A 73 -8.33 13.83 3.20
CA TYR A 73 -9.63 13.84 2.52
C TYR A 73 -10.73 14.54 3.31
N GLN A 74 -10.69 14.51 4.64
CA GLN A 74 -11.58 15.31 5.48
C GLN A 74 -11.33 16.81 5.29
N ASN A 75 -10.07 17.24 5.20
CA ASN A 75 -9.71 18.62 4.92
C ASN A 75 -10.14 19.04 3.50
N ALA A 76 -9.85 18.21 2.49
CA ALA A 76 -10.30 18.47 1.12
C ALA A 76 -11.82 18.62 1.03
N SER A 77 -12.57 17.75 1.73
CA SER A 77 -14.03 17.86 1.81
C SER A 77 -14.49 19.21 2.37
N LYS A 78 -13.85 19.69 3.44
CA LYS A 78 -14.15 21.01 4.04
C LYS A 78 -13.99 22.14 3.02
N TYR A 79 -12.86 22.19 2.31
CA TYR A 79 -12.59 23.21 1.31
C TYR A 79 -13.57 23.15 0.12
N LEU A 80 -13.95 21.96 -0.32
CA LEU A 80 -14.93 21.79 -1.39
C LEU A 80 -16.32 22.29 -0.98
N PHE A 81 -16.75 22.07 0.27
CA PHE A 81 -17.99 22.65 0.80
C PHE A 81 -17.91 24.17 0.88
N GLU A 82 -16.79 24.71 1.34
CA GLU A 82 -16.56 26.16 1.40
C GLU A 82 -16.63 26.81 0.01
N LEU A 83 -16.10 26.15 -1.02
CA LEU A 83 -16.25 26.59 -2.42
C LEU A 83 -17.72 26.57 -2.88
N ASN A 84 -18.50 25.56 -2.49
CA ASN A 84 -19.92 25.52 -2.80
C ASN A 84 -20.69 26.68 -2.15
N ASP A 85 -20.46 26.90 -0.87
CA ASP A 85 -21.13 27.97 -0.12
C ASP A 85 -20.76 29.35 -0.71
N LEU A 86 -19.51 29.55 -1.04
CA LEU A 86 -19.03 30.78 -1.68
C LEU A 86 -19.65 30.98 -3.07
N PHE A 87 -19.81 29.92 -3.88
CA PHE A 87 -20.50 29.99 -5.16
C PHE A 87 -21.97 30.39 -4.99
N ILE A 88 -22.66 29.81 -4.01
CA ILE A 88 -24.06 30.16 -3.69
C ILE A 88 -24.17 31.63 -3.27
N ASP A 89 -23.26 32.08 -2.40
CA ASP A 89 -23.26 33.49 -1.96
C ASP A 89 -23.01 34.48 -3.11
N TYR A 90 -22.15 34.10 -4.05
CA TYR A 90 -21.97 34.87 -5.29
C TYR A 90 -23.23 34.90 -6.15
N GLN A 91 -23.92 33.76 -6.35
CA GLN A 91 -25.16 33.69 -7.12
C GLN A 91 -26.30 34.50 -6.47
N LEU A 92 -26.29 34.63 -5.14
CA LEU A 92 -27.22 35.42 -4.36
C LEU A 92 -26.86 36.91 -4.25
N ASN A 93 -25.79 37.36 -4.95
CA ASN A 93 -25.25 38.71 -4.90
C ASN A 93 -24.83 39.18 -3.48
N LYS A 94 -24.48 38.25 -2.59
CA LYS A 94 -23.97 38.58 -1.25
C LYS A 94 -22.48 38.92 -1.26
N VAL A 95 -21.75 38.45 -2.25
CA VAL A 95 -20.34 38.78 -2.51
C VAL A 95 -20.17 39.29 -3.92
N SER A 96 -19.25 40.24 -4.12
CA SER A 96 -18.91 40.74 -5.45
C SER A 96 -18.17 39.70 -6.28
N LYS A 97 -18.14 39.89 -7.62
CA LYS A 97 -17.35 39.01 -8.52
C LYS A 97 -15.88 39.00 -8.12
N GLU A 98 -15.32 40.15 -7.79
CA GLU A 98 -13.89 40.26 -7.42
C GLU A 98 -13.60 39.52 -6.11
N GLU A 99 -14.46 39.71 -5.11
CA GLU A 99 -14.33 39.01 -3.82
C GLU A 99 -14.46 37.50 -4.00
N TYR A 100 -15.43 37.04 -4.82
CA TYR A 100 -15.64 35.65 -5.15
C TYR A 100 -14.37 35.03 -5.74
N ILE A 101 -13.81 35.65 -6.80
CA ILE A 101 -12.59 35.17 -7.49
C ILE A 101 -11.42 35.08 -6.51
N ASN A 102 -11.19 36.11 -5.70
CA ASN A 102 -10.08 36.15 -4.75
C ASN A 102 -10.21 35.05 -3.68
N LYS A 103 -11.42 34.84 -3.15
CA LYS A 103 -11.66 33.76 -2.17
C LYS A 103 -11.50 32.37 -2.78
N VAL A 104 -11.99 32.14 -4.01
CA VAL A 104 -11.80 30.86 -4.72
C VAL A 104 -10.33 30.57 -4.90
N LEU A 105 -9.50 31.56 -5.26
CA LEU A 105 -8.06 31.41 -5.40
C LEU A 105 -7.41 30.94 -4.08
N ILE A 106 -7.73 31.61 -2.96
CA ILE A 106 -7.19 31.28 -1.65
C ILE A 106 -7.57 29.86 -1.23
N ILE A 107 -8.85 29.49 -1.40
CA ILE A 107 -9.34 28.16 -1.04
C ILE A 107 -8.71 27.10 -1.94
N SER A 108 -8.58 27.37 -3.24
CA SER A 108 -7.97 26.46 -4.21
C SER A 108 -6.50 26.18 -3.92
N ASP A 109 -5.76 27.17 -3.42
CA ASP A 109 -4.37 26.98 -2.99
C ASP A 109 -4.24 26.06 -1.78
N SER A 110 -5.28 26.03 -0.93
CA SER A 110 -5.36 25.16 0.26
C SER A 110 -5.96 23.80 -0.04
N LEU A 111 -6.64 23.65 -1.19
CA LEU A 111 -7.29 22.40 -1.59
C LEU A 111 -6.24 21.45 -2.20
N ILE A 112 -5.85 20.47 -1.41
CA ILE A 112 -4.99 19.38 -1.85
C ILE A 112 -5.84 18.12 -1.87
N PHE A 113 -6.02 17.53 -3.05
CA PHE A 113 -6.50 16.15 -3.14
C PHE A 113 -5.35 15.26 -2.70
N GLY A 114 -5.54 14.54 -1.60
CA GLY A 114 -4.58 13.53 -1.15
C GLY A 114 -4.35 12.47 -2.24
N THR A 115 -3.21 11.82 -2.19
CA THR A 115 -2.97 10.65 -3.05
C THR A 115 -3.80 9.48 -2.54
N SER A 116 -4.27 8.63 -3.45
CA SER A 116 -4.97 7.41 -3.08
C SER A 116 -4.10 6.50 -2.22
N PHE A 117 -4.72 5.79 -1.27
CA PHE A 117 -4.03 4.81 -0.45
C PHE A 117 -3.92 3.48 -1.20
N TYR A 118 -2.72 2.93 -1.27
CA TYR A 118 -2.43 1.60 -1.81
C TYR A 118 -1.82 0.72 -0.72
N ILE A 119 -2.33 -0.50 -0.58
CA ILE A 119 -1.81 -1.48 0.38
C ILE A 119 -0.37 -1.83 0.04
N ASN A 120 0.53 -1.79 1.03
CA ASN A 120 1.87 -2.36 0.88
C ASN A 120 1.79 -3.88 0.87
N ASN A 121 2.00 -4.48 -0.29
CA ASN A 121 1.92 -5.93 -0.49
C ASN A 121 3.29 -6.60 -0.65
N SER A 122 4.38 -5.92 -0.31
CA SER A 122 5.75 -6.38 -0.53
C SER A 122 6.06 -7.66 0.24
N SER A 123 5.81 -7.66 1.55
CA SER A 123 6.04 -8.83 2.41
C SER A 123 5.06 -9.97 2.11
N TYR A 124 3.81 -9.65 1.77
CA TYR A 124 2.84 -10.66 1.32
C TYR A 124 3.34 -11.39 0.06
N LYS A 125 3.76 -10.66 -0.97
CA LYS A 125 4.32 -11.24 -2.20
C LYS A 125 5.56 -12.08 -1.91
N ASN A 126 6.43 -11.62 -1.01
CA ASN A 126 7.58 -12.40 -0.58
C ASN A 126 7.16 -13.70 0.13
N THR A 127 6.14 -13.65 0.98
CA THR A 127 5.59 -14.83 1.67
C THR A 127 5.07 -15.87 0.66
N ILE A 128 4.39 -15.42 -0.39
CA ILE A 128 3.92 -16.29 -1.48
C ILE A 128 5.10 -16.87 -2.27
N SER A 129 6.00 -16.03 -2.78
CA SER A 129 7.08 -16.43 -3.69
C SER A 129 8.13 -17.32 -3.02
N SER A 130 8.33 -17.16 -1.72
CA SER A 130 9.24 -18.00 -0.93
C SER A 130 8.65 -19.36 -0.52
N GLY A 131 7.36 -19.62 -0.81
CA GLY A 131 6.64 -20.82 -0.36
C GLY A 131 6.19 -20.79 1.11
N SER A 132 6.55 -19.76 1.88
CA SER A 132 6.19 -19.64 3.30
C SER A 132 4.69 -19.63 3.53
N PHE A 133 3.91 -19.09 2.59
CA PHE A 133 2.45 -19.08 2.69
C PHE A 133 1.87 -20.49 2.79
N SER A 134 2.43 -21.47 2.05
CA SER A 134 1.98 -22.87 2.10
C SER A 134 2.21 -23.49 3.46
N ASN A 135 3.25 -23.05 4.18
CA ASN A 135 3.66 -23.59 5.48
C ASN A 135 2.93 -22.98 6.69
N ILE A 136 2.07 -21.97 6.47
CA ILE A 136 1.20 -21.48 7.53
C ILE A 136 0.23 -22.59 7.93
N ASN A 137 0.20 -22.99 9.19
CA ASN A 137 -0.66 -24.09 9.66
C ASN A 137 -2.12 -23.66 9.78
N SER A 138 -2.38 -22.43 10.20
CA SER A 138 -3.73 -21.91 10.40
C SER A 138 -4.43 -21.63 9.07
N ILE A 139 -5.49 -22.38 8.77
CA ILE A 139 -6.36 -22.14 7.60
C ILE A 139 -7.08 -20.80 7.73
N GLU A 140 -7.46 -20.42 8.95
CA GLU A 140 -8.11 -19.15 9.23
C GLU A 140 -7.17 -17.99 8.88
N LEU A 141 -5.91 -18.05 9.31
CA LEU A 141 -4.90 -17.04 8.99
C LEU A 141 -4.64 -16.95 7.48
N LYS A 142 -4.48 -18.09 6.79
CA LYS A 142 -4.33 -18.12 5.32
C LYS A 142 -5.48 -17.38 4.63
N ARG A 143 -6.73 -17.68 5.03
CA ARG A 143 -7.91 -17.04 4.46
C ARG A 143 -7.97 -15.55 4.75
N ALA A 144 -7.63 -15.14 5.97
CA ALA A 144 -7.62 -13.73 6.36
C ALA A 144 -6.60 -12.93 5.54
N ILE A 145 -5.38 -13.44 5.39
CA ILE A 145 -4.32 -12.84 4.58
C ILE A 145 -4.78 -12.72 3.12
N SER A 146 -5.23 -13.83 2.50
CA SER A 146 -5.68 -13.82 1.10
C SER A 146 -6.85 -12.86 0.89
N ASN A 147 -7.82 -12.85 1.80
CA ASN A 147 -8.97 -11.94 1.70
C ASN A 147 -8.53 -10.47 1.77
N TYR A 148 -7.60 -10.14 2.67
CA TYR A 148 -7.11 -8.77 2.81
C TYR A 148 -6.38 -8.29 1.55
N TYR A 149 -5.40 -9.05 1.07
CA TYR A 149 -4.57 -8.61 -0.06
C TYR A 149 -5.24 -8.79 -1.42
N GLU A 150 -5.92 -9.92 -1.66
CA GLU A 150 -6.47 -10.23 -2.99
C GLU A 150 -7.89 -9.68 -3.17
N VAL A 151 -8.78 -9.87 -2.20
CA VAL A 151 -10.18 -9.46 -2.37
C VAL A 151 -10.38 -8.00 -2.01
N LEU A 152 -9.98 -7.60 -0.79
CA LEU A 152 -10.17 -6.23 -0.33
C LEU A 152 -9.22 -5.29 -1.07
N GLY A 153 -7.96 -5.69 -1.31
CA GLY A 153 -7.00 -4.90 -2.06
C GLY A 153 -7.47 -4.58 -3.48
N THR A 154 -8.05 -5.55 -4.20
CA THR A 154 -8.65 -5.31 -5.51
C THR A 154 -9.79 -4.29 -5.44
N LYS A 155 -10.71 -4.45 -4.48
CA LYS A 155 -11.82 -3.50 -4.28
C LYS A 155 -11.34 -2.09 -3.95
N LEU A 156 -10.25 -1.98 -3.18
CA LEU A 156 -9.64 -0.69 -2.88
C LEU A 156 -9.07 -0.05 -4.14
N ASN A 157 -8.33 -0.81 -4.95
CA ASN A 157 -7.75 -0.32 -6.20
C ASN A 157 -8.81 0.17 -7.19
N ASP A 158 -9.94 -0.52 -7.31
CA ASP A 158 -11.06 -0.09 -8.15
C ASP A 158 -11.62 1.26 -7.68
N ASN A 159 -11.75 1.46 -6.36
CA ASN A 159 -12.18 2.73 -5.80
C ASN A 159 -11.12 3.84 -5.96
N ASN A 160 -9.83 3.51 -5.82
CA ASN A 160 -8.74 4.45 -6.05
C ASN A 160 -8.76 4.98 -7.49
N MET A 161 -8.91 4.10 -8.49
CA MET A 161 -9.03 4.54 -9.89
C MET A 161 -10.17 5.53 -10.11
N ILE A 162 -11.33 5.31 -9.48
CA ILE A 162 -12.47 6.22 -9.60
C ILE A 162 -12.15 7.56 -8.94
N LEU A 163 -11.51 7.53 -7.76
CA LEU A 163 -11.14 8.74 -7.02
C LEU A 163 -10.09 9.55 -7.76
N ASP A 164 -9.03 8.90 -8.26
CA ASP A 164 -7.95 9.53 -9.00
C ASP A 164 -8.48 10.20 -10.28
N ASN A 165 -9.37 9.53 -11.02
CA ASN A 165 -10.02 10.10 -12.20
C ASN A 165 -10.87 11.34 -11.86
N VAL A 166 -11.58 11.32 -10.73
CA VAL A 166 -12.37 12.49 -10.28
C VAL A 166 -11.45 13.63 -9.87
N ALA A 167 -10.37 13.35 -9.14
CA ALA A 167 -9.41 14.35 -8.71
C ALA A 167 -8.70 15.00 -9.91
N GLU A 168 -8.23 14.19 -10.87
CA GLU A 168 -7.61 14.69 -12.11
C GLU A 168 -8.59 15.54 -12.91
N TYR A 169 -9.80 15.02 -13.15
CA TYR A 169 -10.81 15.72 -13.92
C TYR A 169 -11.24 17.04 -13.27
N TYR A 170 -11.38 17.07 -11.93
CA TYR A 170 -11.65 18.27 -11.18
C TYR A 170 -10.53 19.28 -11.31
N THR A 171 -9.28 18.85 -11.12
CA THR A 171 -8.10 19.72 -11.20
C THR A 171 -7.98 20.34 -12.59
N VAL A 172 -8.14 19.55 -13.64
CA VAL A 172 -7.99 20.00 -15.04
C VAL A 172 -9.12 20.96 -15.46
N ASN A 173 -10.36 20.72 -15.01
CA ASN A 173 -11.54 21.45 -15.52
C ASN A 173 -12.01 22.61 -14.63
N THR A 174 -11.66 22.60 -13.35
CA THR A 174 -12.18 23.59 -12.39
C THR A 174 -11.12 24.45 -11.73
N LEU A 175 -10.02 23.86 -11.36
CA LEU A 175 -8.92 24.53 -10.65
C LEU A 175 -7.66 24.63 -11.51
N THR A 176 -7.80 24.76 -12.80
CA THR A 176 -6.64 25.17 -13.59
C THR A 176 -6.16 26.49 -13.00
N LYS A 177 -5.24 26.39 -12.04
CA LYS A 177 -4.42 27.53 -11.61
C LYS A 177 -3.97 28.20 -12.89
N PRO A 178 -3.97 29.56 -12.95
CA PRO A 178 -3.49 30.24 -14.13
C PRO A 178 -2.21 29.57 -14.61
N GLY A 179 -2.29 28.84 -15.72
CA GLY A 179 -1.17 28.23 -16.35
C GLY A 179 -0.82 26.79 -15.98
N GLY A 180 -1.60 26.07 -15.21
CA GLY A 180 -1.15 24.74 -14.75
C GLY A 180 0.24 24.80 -14.11
N ILE A 181 0.61 25.99 -13.60
CA ILE A 181 1.89 26.23 -12.95
C ILE A 181 1.78 25.59 -11.58
N THR A 182 2.19 24.33 -11.51
CA THR A 182 2.36 23.63 -10.22
C THR A 182 3.53 24.23 -9.47
N ALA A 183 3.59 24.04 -8.16
CA ALA A 183 4.76 24.43 -7.35
C ALA A 183 6.09 23.96 -7.97
N ASP A 184 6.10 22.73 -8.51
CA ASP A 184 7.26 22.14 -9.18
C ASP A 184 7.71 22.93 -10.42
N ILE A 185 6.76 23.48 -11.18
CA ILE A 185 7.07 24.34 -12.33
C ILE A 185 7.58 25.70 -11.86
N ILE A 186 7.03 26.25 -10.76
CA ILE A 186 7.49 27.51 -10.17
C ILE A 186 8.95 27.40 -9.72
N GLU A 187 9.34 26.29 -9.10
CA GLU A 187 10.73 26.04 -8.68
C GLU A 187 11.71 25.92 -9.85
N THR A 188 11.23 25.51 -11.02
CA THR A 188 12.07 25.34 -12.23
C THR A 188 12.09 26.55 -13.16
N LEU A 189 11.10 27.45 -13.03
CA LEU A 189 11.01 28.66 -13.83
C LEU A 189 11.64 29.85 -13.12
N ASP A 190 12.38 30.69 -13.90
CA ASP A 190 12.76 32.01 -13.47
C ASP A 190 11.50 32.80 -13.04
N SER A 191 11.59 33.48 -11.89
CA SER A 191 10.50 34.27 -11.31
C SER A 191 9.87 35.24 -12.31
N ASN A 192 10.66 35.81 -13.24
CA ASN A 192 10.15 36.69 -14.29
C ASN A 192 9.23 35.98 -15.28
N LYS A 193 9.50 34.69 -15.58
CA LYS A 193 8.64 33.88 -16.48
C LYS A 193 7.33 33.53 -15.85
N VAL A 194 7.33 33.25 -14.53
CA VAL A 194 6.10 32.99 -13.75
C VAL A 194 5.19 34.22 -13.80
N VAL A 195 5.73 35.43 -13.54
CA VAL A 195 4.97 36.68 -13.58
C VAL A 195 4.38 36.95 -14.99
N VAL A 196 5.10 36.64 -16.05
CA VAL A 196 4.58 36.78 -17.42
C VAL A 196 3.43 35.84 -17.70
N LEU A 197 3.52 34.59 -17.25
CA LEU A 197 2.45 33.59 -17.39
C LEU A 197 1.21 33.97 -16.57
N GLU A 198 1.37 34.32 -15.30
CA GLU A 198 0.28 34.79 -14.45
C GLU A 198 -0.44 35.99 -15.06
N LYS A 199 0.30 36.96 -15.55
CA LYS A 199 -0.23 38.13 -16.24
C LYS A 199 -1.04 37.72 -17.48
N TYR A 200 -0.52 36.81 -18.31
CA TYR A 200 -1.20 36.32 -19.51
C TYR A 200 -2.53 35.66 -19.18
N TYR A 201 -2.55 34.81 -18.17
CA TYR A 201 -3.79 34.11 -17.74
C TYR A 201 -4.82 35.09 -17.17
N LYS A 202 -4.37 36.06 -16.37
CA LYS A 202 -5.24 37.10 -15.79
C LYS A 202 -5.84 37.99 -16.88
N GLU A 203 -5.01 38.45 -17.83
CA GLU A 203 -5.44 39.34 -18.92
C GLU A 203 -6.40 38.63 -19.91
N ASN A 204 -6.29 37.32 -20.08
CA ASN A 204 -7.17 36.55 -20.94
C ASN A 204 -8.39 35.95 -20.18
N GLY A 205 -8.51 36.17 -18.88
CA GLY A 205 -9.62 35.72 -18.06
C GLY A 205 -9.81 34.20 -18.09
N LEU A 206 -8.75 33.44 -18.27
CA LEU A 206 -8.83 31.97 -18.43
C LEU A 206 -9.31 31.29 -17.14
N PHE A 207 -8.85 31.79 -16.00
CA PHE A 207 -9.30 31.32 -14.69
C PHE A 207 -10.77 31.69 -14.43
N ASP A 208 -11.15 32.93 -14.67
CA ASP A 208 -12.50 33.44 -14.45
C ASP A 208 -13.54 32.61 -15.20
N LYS A 209 -13.24 32.19 -16.43
CA LYS A 209 -14.16 31.40 -17.26
C LYS A 209 -14.50 30.05 -16.63
N SER A 210 -13.53 29.41 -15.98
CA SER A 210 -13.76 28.10 -15.38
C SER A 210 -14.60 28.21 -14.09
N ILE A 211 -14.24 29.08 -13.16
CA ILE A 211 -14.89 29.17 -11.85
C ILE A 211 -16.25 29.90 -11.89
N LEU A 212 -16.51 30.69 -12.94
CA LEU A 212 -17.80 31.32 -13.17
C LEU A 212 -18.74 30.46 -14.03
N SER A 213 -18.28 29.35 -14.54
CA SER A 213 -19.07 28.45 -15.38
C SER A 213 -20.08 27.63 -14.55
N LYS A 214 -21.18 27.23 -15.21
CA LYS A 214 -22.12 26.28 -14.60
C LYS A 214 -21.49 24.94 -14.28
N ASP A 215 -20.43 24.58 -14.99
CA ASP A 215 -19.76 23.30 -14.83
C ASP A 215 -18.95 23.25 -13.55
N PHE A 216 -18.49 24.40 -13.03
CA PHE A 216 -17.74 24.49 -11.78
C PHE A 216 -18.48 23.81 -10.62
N ILE A 217 -19.75 24.18 -10.41
CA ILE A 217 -20.53 23.63 -9.31
C ILE A 217 -20.81 22.12 -9.49
N ILE A 218 -21.01 21.67 -10.75
CA ILE A 218 -21.24 20.26 -11.06
C ILE A 218 -19.99 19.44 -10.74
N TYR A 219 -18.81 19.92 -11.13
CA TYR A 219 -17.54 19.24 -10.85
C TYR A 219 -17.21 19.26 -9.36
N ASN A 220 -17.43 20.40 -8.70
CA ASN A 220 -17.24 20.52 -7.26
C ASN A 220 -18.13 19.54 -6.50
N GLN A 221 -19.39 19.40 -6.89
CA GLN A 221 -20.31 18.43 -6.26
C GLN A 221 -19.85 16.97 -6.47
N LYS A 222 -19.40 16.62 -7.68
CA LYS A 222 -18.84 15.28 -7.95
C LYS A 222 -17.59 15.00 -7.10
N ALA A 223 -16.73 16.00 -6.93
CA ALA A 223 -15.55 15.89 -6.08
C ALA A 223 -15.95 15.69 -4.62
N ILE A 224 -16.90 16.49 -4.09
CA ILE A 224 -17.45 16.36 -2.73
C ILE A 224 -17.95 14.93 -2.48
N ASP A 225 -18.78 14.39 -3.38
CA ASP A 225 -19.37 13.07 -3.21
C ASP A 225 -18.28 11.98 -3.05
N ARG A 226 -17.22 12.06 -3.83
CA ARG A 226 -16.11 11.08 -3.77
C ARG A 226 -15.21 11.28 -2.56
N VAL A 227 -14.79 12.52 -2.32
CA VAL A 227 -13.92 12.87 -1.19
C VAL A 227 -14.60 12.60 0.16
N LYS A 228 -15.94 12.72 0.23
CA LYS A 228 -16.71 12.39 1.42
C LYS A 228 -16.81 10.88 1.67
N ILE A 229 -16.95 10.07 0.61
CA ILE A 229 -17.12 8.61 0.73
C ILE A 229 -15.78 7.92 1.04
N TYR A 230 -14.68 8.41 0.52
CA TYR A 230 -13.38 7.74 0.62
C TYR A 230 -12.89 7.52 2.07
N PRO A 231 -13.00 8.47 3.01
CA PRO A 231 -12.66 8.23 4.41
C PRO A 231 -13.45 7.08 5.07
N TYR A 232 -14.71 6.87 4.67
CA TYR A 232 -15.46 5.71 5.17
C TYR A 232 -14.90 4.38 4.68
N LEU A 233 -14.48 4.35 3.40
CA LEU A 233 -13.81 3.19 2.83
C LEU A 233 -12.49 2.92 3.55
N LEU A 234 -11.69 3.95 3.78
CA LEU A 234 -10.41 3.84 4.49
C LEU A 234 -10.59 3.39 5.93
N ASN A 235 -11.59 3.89 6.66
CA ASN A 235 -11.92 3.42 8.00
C ASN A 235 -12.28 1.92 8.02
N PHE A 236 -13.04 1.45 7.02
CA PHE A 236 -13.32 0.01 6.87
C PHE A 236 -12.03 -0.79 6.69
N PHE A 237 -11.11 -0.31 5.83
CA PHE A 237 -9.81 -0.95 5.63
C PHE A 237 -8.95 -0.94 6.89
N GLU A 238 -8.97 0.14 7.65
CA GLU A 238 -8.25 0.23 8.92
C GLU A 238 -8.73 -0.81 9.94
N VAL A 239 -10.04 -1.02 10.03
CA VAL A 239 -10.60 -2.07 10.89
C VAL A 239 -10.09 -3.45 10.44
N LYS A 240 -10.14 -3.74 9.14
CA LYS A 240 -9.67 -5.03 8.59
C LYS A 240 -8.16 -5.23 8.75
N ASN A 241 -7.39 -4.16 8.62
CA ASN A 241 -5.95 -4.14 8.88
C ASN A 241 -5.65 -4.54 10.34
N LYS A 242 -6.31 -3.90 11.30
CA LYS A 242 -6.16 -4.19 12.74
C LYS A 242 -6.59 -5.62 13.09
N GLU A 243 -7.69 -6.10 12.52
CA GLU A 243 -8.14 -7.49 12.69
C GLU A 243 -7.05 -8.48 12.21
N LEU A 244 -6.45 -8.24 11.05
CA LEU A 244 -5.40 -9.09 10.49
C LEU A 244 -4.11 -9.02 11.33
N ILE A 245 -3.69 -7.82 11.77
CA ILE A 245 -2.55 -7.67 12.68
C ILE A 245 -2.75 -8.48 13.96
N ASN A 246 -3.93 -8.42 14.56
CA ASN A 246 -4.23 -9.17 15.79
C ASN A 246 -4.16 -10.68 15.54
N LEU A 247 -4.72 -11.17 14.46
CA LEU A 247 -4.70 -12.59 14.10
C LEU A 247 -3.26 -13.09 13.84
N LEU A 248 -2.45 -12.30 13.12
CA LEU A 248 -1.02 -12.58 12.90
C LEU A 248 -0.25 -12.64 14.22
N ASN A 249 -0.41 -11.64 15.09
CA ASN A 249 0.29 -11.61 16.38
C ASN A 249 -0.11 -12.76 17.30
N THR A 250 -1.36 -13.26 17.23
CA THR A 250 -1.79 -14.44 17.99
C THR A 250 -1.07 -15.69 17.47
N ASN A 251 -1.07 -15.90 16.16
CA ASN A 251 -0.40 -17.05 15.55
C ASN A 251 1.14 -17.04 15.75
N LEU A 252 1.78 -15.85 15.73
CA LEU A 252 3.23 -15.71 15.96
C LEU A 252 3.65 -16.00 17.42
N LYS A 253 2.74 -15.95 18.38
CA LYS A 253 3.01 -16.25 19.79
C LYS A 253 2.82 -17.74 20.12
N GLU A 254 2.06 -18.46 19.32
CA GLU A 254 1.75 -19.87 19.53
C GLU A 254 2.86 -20.81 18.97
N HIS A 255 3.83 -20.27 18.25
CA HIS A 255 4.98 -20.94 17.64
C HIS A 255 6.29 -20.37 18.16
#